data_aa229c76682f7940ad6d62686a093721
#
_entry.id   aa229c76682f7940ad6d62686a093721
#
_cell.length_a   1.000
_cell.length_b   1.000
_cell.length_c   1.000
_cell.angle_alpha   90.00
_cell.angle_beta   90.00
_cell.angle_gamma   90.00
#
_symmetry.space_group_name_H-M   'P 1'
#
loop_
_entity.id
_entity.type
_entity.pdbx_description
1 polymer ?
#
loop_
_entity_poly.entity_id
_entity_poly.type
_entity_poly.pdbx_seq_one_letter_code
_entity_poly.pdbx_strand_id
1 'polypeptide(L)'
;LATKYTNREVEVFVNTADNDDATDESGYYLTVTGTSAEMGDDGSVGRGNRANGLITPCRPMSMEASSGKNPINHVGKIYNILSNEIAKDVVENVEGIKQMNVMILSQIGKPIDQPKAASTQVILEDGVKLEDVDKKVEQIVDRWLEDISIITENVVQGKTRTF
;
A
#
# COMPACT_ATOMS: atom_id res chain seq x y z
N LEU A 1 -13.36 21.10 -14.52
CA LEU A 1 -12.48 22.00 -13.77
C LEU A 1 -11.01 21.74 -14.13
N ALA A 2 -10.57 20.48 -14.17
CA ALA A 2 -9.21 20.09 -14.50
C ALA A 2 -8.73 20.64 -15.84
N THR A 3 -9.59 20.65 -16.86
CA THR A 3 -9.30 21.16 -18.20
C THR A 3 -8.93 22.64 -18.27
N LYS A 4 -9.19 23.41 -17.19
CA LYS A 4 -8.75 24.81 -17.09
C LYS A 4 -7.27 24.95 -16.72
N TYR A 5 -6.62 23.88 -16.25
CA TYR A 5 -5.28 23.90 -15.69
C TYR A 5 -4.29 23.02 -16.46
N THR A 6 -4.78 22.15 -17.33
CA THR A 6 -3.94 21.25 -18.12
C THR A 6 -4.60 20.90 -19.45
N ASN A 7 -3.77 20.69 -20.48
CA ASN A 7 -4.18 20.15 -21.78
C ASN A 7 -4.02 18.62 -21.85
N ARG A 8 -3.57 17.98 -20.75
CA ARG A 8 -3.48 16.53 -20.69
C ARG A 8 -4.86 15.93 -20.47
N GLU A 9 -5.07 14.73 -20.94
CA GLU A 9 -6.22 13.93 -20.55
C GLU A 9 -6.13 13.64 -19.05
N VAL A 10 -7.22 13.88 -18.34
CA VAL A 10 -7.31 13.70 -16.89
C VAL A 10 -8.57 12.91 -16.57
N GLU A 11 -8.38 11.75 -16.00
CA GLU A 11 -9.46 10.98 -15.39
C GLU A 11 -9.76 11.54 -14.00
N VAL A 12 -11.04 11.74 -13.71
CA VAL A 12 -11.49 12.25 -12.43
C VAL A 12 -12.42 11.23 -11.79
N PHE A 13 -12.07 10.79 -10.61
CA PHE A 13 -12.85 9.87 -9.81
C PHE A 13 -13.34 10.59 -8.56
N VAL A 14 -14.64 10.50 -8.29
CA VAL A 14 -15.29 11.11 -7.11
C VAL A 14 -16.14 10.03 -6.45
N ASN A 15 -15.96 9.82 -5.13
CA ASN A 15 -16.72 8.86 -4.33
C ASN A 15 -16.80 7.46 -4.97
N THR A 16 -15.66 6.93 -5.37
CA THR A 16 -15.59 5.69 -6.17
C THR A 16 -16.06 4.43 -5.44
N ALA A 17 -16.30 4.50 -4.14
CA ALA A 17 -16.86 3.41 -3.35
C ALA A 17 -18.39 3.49 -3.24
N ASP A 18 -18.99 4.62 -3.62
CA ASP A 18 -20.44 4.74 -3.64
C ASP A 18 -21.02 3.88 -4.76
N ASN A 19 -22.16 3.29 -4.49
CA ASN A 19 -22.88 2.44 -5.45
C ASN A 19 -24.12 3.20 -5.93
N ASP A 20 -24.06 3.75 -7.13
CA ASP A 20 -25.15 4.51 -7.75
C ASP A 20 -26.41 3.66 -8.00
N ASP A 21 -26.28 2.33 -8.04
CA ASP A 21 -27.39 1.39 -8.20
C ASP A 21 -28.01 0.96 -6.85
N ALA A 22 -27.48 1.46 -5.73
CA ALA A 22 -28.00 1.09 -4.42
C ALA A 22 -29.42 1.61 -4.21
N THR A 23 -30.26 0.76 -3.63
CA THR A 23 -31.67 1.08 -3.31
C THR A 23 -31.85 1.67 -1.92
N ASP A 24 -30.79 1.72 -1.13
CA ASP A 24 -30.77 2.20 0.24
C ASP A 24 -29.43 2.86 0.62
N GLU A 25 -29.34 3.33 1.84
CA GLU A 25 -28.17 4.05 2.37
C GLU A 25 -26.89 3.19 2.48
N SER A 26 -27.01 1.87 2.40
CA SER A 26 -25.85 0.98 2.54
C SER A 26 -24.86 1.07 1.38
N GLY A 27 -25.29 1.62 0.25
CA GLY A 27 -24.45 1.86 -0.91
C GLY A 27 -23.61 3.14 -0.86
N TYR A 28 -23.72 3.92 0.19
CA TYR A 28 -23.07 5.23 0.31
C TYR A 28 -22.32 5.34 1.63
N TYR A 29 -21.22 6.08 1.61
CA TYR A 29 -20.52 6.43 2.84
C TYR A 29 -21.11 7.69 3.46
N LEU A 30 -22.00 7.50 4.43
CA LEU A 30 -22.72 8.59 5.11
C LEU A 30 -22.18 8.80 6.53
N THR A 31 -22.14 10.07 6.95
CA THR A 31 -21.75 10.45 8.31
C THR A 31 -22.74 11.45 8.87
N VAL A 32 -22.94 11.45 10.19
CA VAL A 32 -23.85 12.39 10.86
C VAL A 32 -23.26 13.80 10.94
N THR A 33 -21.95 13.92 11.05
CA THR A 33 -21.25 15.19 11.32
C THR A 33 -20.37 15.66 10.17
N GLY A 34 -20.37 14.96 9.03
CA GLY A 34 -19.45 15.22 7.92
C GLY A 34 -18.02 14.71 8.14
N THR A 35 -17.79 13.96 9.20
CA THR A 35 -16.52 13.28 9.48
C THR A 35 -16.79 11.87 9.97
N SER A 36 -15.91 10.94 9.65
CA SER A 36 -16.04 9.52 10.06
C SER A 36 -16.04 9.34 11.58
N ALA A 37 -15.30 10.14 12.31
CA ALA A 37 -15.21 10.10 13.77
C ALA A 37 -15.05 8.67 14.33
N GLU A 38 -14.30 7.83 13.63
CA GLU A 38 -14.09 6.43 14.00
C GLU A 38 -13.27 6.33 15.28
N MET A 39 -13.75 5.51 16.22
CA MET A 39 -13.08 5.21 17.48
C MET A 39 -12.34 3.87 17.36
N GLY A 40 -11.44 3.78 16.39
CA GLY A 40 -10.74 2.52 16.09
C GLY A 40 -9.29 2.48 16.53
N ASP A 41 -8.72 3.58 16.95
CA ASP A 41 -7.33 3.62 17.38
C ASP A 41 -7.22 3.14 18.83
N ASP A 42 -6.52 2.02 19.02
CA ASP A 42 -6.01 1.69 20.34
C ASP A 42 -4.92 2.70 20.67
N GLY A 43 -4.85 3.24 21.83
CA GLY A 43 -3.88 4.28 22.21
C GLY A 43 -2.39 3.88 22.09
N SER A 44 -2.08 2.70 21.55
CA SER A 44 -0.71 2.20 21.32
C SER A 44 -0.07 2.73 20.03
N VAL A 45 -0.84 3.32 19.14
CA VAL A 45 -0.35 3.77 17.83
C VAL A 45 0.33 5.13 17.94
N GLY A 46 1.65 5.17 17.96
CA GLY A 46 2.45 6.38 17.83
C GLY A 46 2.72 6.77 16.38
N ARG A 47 2.88 8.05 16.12
CA ARG A 47 3.21 8.55 14.76
C ARG A 47 4.56 8.04 14.22
N GLY A 48 5.42 7.51 15.08
CA GLY A 48 6.69 6.86 14.71
C GLY A 48 6.56 5.39 14.32
N ASN A 49 5.43 4.76 14.61
CA ASN A 49 5.24 3.34 14.37
C ASN A 49 4.99 3.08 12.88
N ARG A 50 6.00 2.63 12.17
CA ARG A 50 5.97 2.24 10.77
C ARG A 50 6.19 0.74 10.65
N ALA A 51 5.81 0.14 9.53
CA ALA A 51 6.00 -1.27 9.26
C ALA A 51 7.49 -1.69 9.30
N ASN A 52 8.41 -0.77 9.00
CA ASN A 52 9.85 -0.97 9.13
C ASN A 52 10.42 -0.64 10.53
N GLY A 53 9.57 -0.27 11.47
CA GLY A 53 9.97 0.02 12.85
C GLY A 53 10.72 1.34 13.08
N LEU A 54 10.90 2.17 12.06
CA LEU A 54 11.73 3.36 12.11
C LEU A 54 10.97 4.63 11.72
N ILE A 55 11.35 5.75 12.33
CA ILE A 55 11.11 7.06 11.77
C ILE A 55 12.25 7.31 10.78
N THR A 56 11.94 7.36 9.48
CA THR A 56 12.94 7.40 8.41
C THR A 56 13.01 8.77 7.76
N PRO A 57 13.78 9.74 8.29
CA PRO A 57 14.05 10.98 7.59
C PRO A 57 14.79 10.69 6.27
N CYS A 58 14.51 11.49 5.26
CA CYS A 58 15.15 11.37 3.93
C CYS A 58 14.84 10.07 3.17
N ARG A 59 13.82 9.34 3.56
CA ARG A 59 13.31 8.18 2.82
C ARG A 59 11.81 8.30 2.59
N PRO A 60 11.27 7.81 1.46
CA PRO A 60 9.84 7.67 1.28
C PRO A 60 9.24 6.82 2.40
N MET A 61 8.15 7.28 2.99
CA MET A 61 7.40 6.51 3.99
C MET A 61 5.93 6.89 3.94
N SER A 62 5.06 5.95 4.34
CA SER A 62 3.66 6.24 4.58
C SER A 62 3.49 7.00 5.89
N MET A 63 2.53 7.93 5.94
CA MET A 63 2.10 8.54 7.20
C MET A 63 1.17 7.63 8.00
N GLU A 64 0.64 6.57 7.38
CA GLU A 64 -0.21 5.58 8.03
C GLU A 64 0.62 4.62 8.89
N ALA A 65 0.27 4.53 10.18
CA ALA A 65 0.81 3.49 11.05
C ALA A 65 0.14 2.15 10.73
N SER A 66 0.90 1.06 10.83
CA SER A 66 0.38 -0.30 10.58
C SER A 66 -0.32 -0.89 11.79
N SER A 67 0.13 -0.54 13.02
CA SER A 67 -0.47 -1.01 14.28
C SER A 67 -1.85 -0.40 14.51
N GLY A 68 -2.70 -1.09 15.26
CA GLY A 68 -4.04 -0.65 15.63
C GLY A 68 -5.08 -0.71 14.50
N LYS A 69 -4.75 -1.29 13.37
CA LYS A 69 -5.64 -1.42 12.20
C LYS A 69 -6.03 -2.86 11.93
N ASN A 70 -7.23 -3.05 11.36
CA ASN A 70 -7.72 -4.37 11.00
C ASN A 70 -6.83 -5.04 9.93
N PRO A 71 -6.30 -6.24 10.20
CA PRO A 71 -5.41 -6.93 9.25
C PRO A 71 -6.13 -7.54 8.04
N ILE A 72 -7.46 -7.59 8.04
CA ILE A 72 -8.23 -8.24 6.98
C ILE A 72 -8.51 -7.27 5.83
N ASN A 73 -8.87 -6.02 6.14
CA ASN A 73 -9.38 -5.09 5.13
C ASN A 73 -8.77 -3.69 5.16
N HIS A 74 -7.95 -3.37 6.16
CA HIS A 74 -7.40 -2.03 6.22
C HIS A 74 -6.15 -1.91 5.35
N VAL A 75 -6.31 -1.24 4.21
CA VAL A 75 -5.23 -1.05 3.22
C VAL A 75 -3.98 -0.38 3.82
N GLY A 76 -4.16 0.53 4.78
CA GLY A 76 -3.05 1.19 5.48
C GLY A 76 -2.17 0.21 6.28
N LYS A 77 -2.72 -0.91 6.79
CA LYS A 77 -1.92 -1.99 7.37
C LYS A 77 -1.34 -2.89 6.27
N ILE A 78 -2.19 -3.39 5.40
CA ILE A 78 -1.81 -4.43 4.42
C ILE A 78 -0.74 -3.92 3.48
N TYR A 79 -0.92 -2.76 2.85
CA TYR A 79 0.06 -2.24 1.88
C TYR A 79 1.37 -1.78 2.52
N ASN A 80 1.35 -1.27 3.75
CA ASN A 80 2.59 -0.93 4.44
C ASN A 80 3.44 -2.17 4.77
N ILE A 81 2.79 -3.25 5.18
CA ILE A 81 3.48 -4.51 5.43
C ILE A 81 3.92 -5.14 4.12
N LEU A 82 3.01 -5.24 3.14
CA LEU A 82 3.28 -5.80 1.82
C LEU A 82 4.47 -5.12 1.14
N SER A 83 4.55 -3.79 1.17
CA SER A 83 5.67 -3.06 0.56
C SER A 83 7.02 -3.42 1.18
N ASN A 84 7.06 -3.68 2.48
CA ASN A 84 8.27 -4.15 3.16
C ASN A 84 8.63 -5.59 2.79
N GLU A 85 7.65 -6.49 2.76
CA GLU A 85 7.88 -7.88 2.41
C GLU A 85 8.36 -8.01 0.96
N ILE A 86 7.75 -7.26 0.03
CA ILE A 86 8.22 -7.19 -1.36
C ILE A 86 9.66 -6.69 -1.42
N ALA A 87 9.95 -5.56 -0.77
CA ALA A 87 11.29 -4.97 -0.82
C ALA A 87 12.35 -5.92 -0.26
N LYS A 88 12.03 -6.62 0.83
CA LYS A 88 12.89 -7.61 1.45
C LYS A 88 13.12 -8.82 0.53
N ASP A 89 12.04 -9.38 0.00
CA ASP A 89 12.08 -10.53 -0.88
C ASP A 89 12.93 -10.25 -2.13
N VAL A 90 12.75 -9.07 -2.75
CA VAL A 90 13.52 -8.67 -3.93
C VAL A 90 15.01 -8.53 -3.59
N VAL A 91 15.37 -7.84 -2.51
CA VAL A 91 16.78 -7.63 -2.13
C VAL A 91 17.45 -8.95 -1.76
N GLU A 92 16.72 -9.89 -1.15
CA GLU A 92 17.26 -11.20 -0.76
C GLU A 92 17.40 -12.19 -1.93
N ASN A 93 16.53 -12.09 -2.96
CA ASN A 93 16.42 -13.11 -4.01
C ASN A 93 16.75 -12.62 -5.43
N VAL A 94 16.95 -11.32 -5.63
CA VAL A 94 17.39 -10.77 -6.92
C VAL A 94 18.80 -10.22 -6.81
N GLU A 95 19.74 -10.97 -7.34
CA GLU A 95 21.15 -10.59 -7.37
C GLU A 95 21.34 -9.27 -8.14
N GLY A 96 22.20 -8.40 -7.63
CA GLY A 96 22.51 -7.12 -8.24
C GLY A 96 21.67 -5.93 -7.75
N ILE A 97 20.78 -6.13 -6.77
CA ILE A 97 20.00 -5.06 -6.13
C ILE A 97 20.53 -4.80 -4.72
N LYS A 98 21.03 -3.58 -4.50
CA LYS A 98 21.51 -3.13 -3.17
C LYS A 98 20.39 -2.65 -2.28
N GLN A 99 19.41 -1.97 -2.86
CA GLN A 99 18.32 -1.33 -2.13
C GLN A 99 17.09 -1.24 -3.00
N MET A 100 15.92 -1.37 -2.39
CA MET A 100 14.63 -1.21 -3.04
C MET A 100 13.68 -0.37 -2.20
N ASN A 101 12.93 0.51 -2.84
CA ASN A 101 11.75 1.18 -2.30
C ASN A 101 10.52 0.73 -3.08
N VAL A 102 9.45 0.41 -2.37
CA VAL A 102 8.16 0.00 -2.96
C VAL A 102 7.09 1.00 -2.55
N MET A 103 6.37 1.53 -3.51
CA MET A 103 5.23 2.41 -3.29
C MET A 103 3.99 1.79 -3.93
N ILE A 104 2.94 1.62 -3.14
CA ILE A 104 1.68 1.04 -3.59
C ILE A 104 0.57 2.05 -3.36
N LEU A 105 -0.18 2.36 -4.41
CA LEU A 105 -1.32 3.26 -4.37
C LEU A 105 -2.61 2.47 -4.48
N SER A 106 -3.44 2.53 -3.45
CA SER A 106 -4.79 1.94 -3.49
C SER A 106 -5.80 2.89 -4.14
N GLN A 107 -6.92 2.32 -4.53
CA GLN A 107 -8.13 3.05 -4.86
C GLN A 107 -9.29 2.45 -4.06
N ILE A 108 -9.95 3.28 -3.25
CA ILE A 108 -11.13 2.85 -2.49
C ILE A 108 -12.20 2.37 -3.47
N GLY A 109 -12.89 1.28 -3.12
CA GLY A 109 -13.88 0.63 -3.98
C GLY A 109 -13.30 -0.35 -5.02
N LYS A 110 -11.99 -0.57 -4.99
CA LYS A 110 -11.33 -1.61 -5.81
C LYS A 110 -10.76 -2.72 -4.93
N PRO A 111 -10.65 -3.95 -5.48
CA PRO A 111 -10.03 -5.07 -4.77
C PRO A 111 -8.61 -4.72 -4.31
N ILE A 112 -8.24 -5.24 -3.14
CA ILE A 112 -6.96 -4.90 -2.51
C ILE A 112 -5.75 -5.52 -3.23
N ASP A 113 -5.95 -6.60 -3.96
CA ASP A 113 -4.97 -7.25 -4.83
C ASP A 113 -4.76 -6.51 -6.17
N GLN A 114 -5.58 -5.47 -6.43
CA GLN A 114 -5.54 -4.67 -7.65
C GLN A 114 -5.27 -3.19 -7.33
N PRO A 115 -4.04 -2.85 -6.93
CA PRO A 115 -3.69 -1.46 -6.66
C PRO A 115 -3.83 -0.60 -7.92
N LYS A 116 -4.11 0.67 -7.73
CA LYS A 116 -4.12 1.63 -8.86
C LYS A 116 -2.73 1.77 -9.48
N ALA A 117 -1.69 1.67 -8.69
CA ALA A 117 -0.31 1.63 -9.12
C ALA A 117 0.57 0.94 -8.08
N ALA A 118 1.52 0.16 -8.55
CA ALA A 118 2.67 -0.29 -7.79
C ALA A 118 3.92 0.23 -8.48
N SER A 119 4.79 0.91 -7.74
CA SER A 119 6.02 1.50 -8.27
C SER A 119 7.20 1.06 -7.43
N THR A 120 8.28 0.70 -8.09
CA THR A 120 9.51 0.26 -7.47
C THR A 120 10.67 1.17 -7.87
N GLN A 121 11.54 1.45 -6.91
CA GLN A 121 12.79 2.17 -7.14
C GLN A 121 13.92 1.32 -6.60
N VAL A 122 14.90 1.01 -7.43
CA VAL A 122 16.04 0.15 -7.07
C VAL A 122 17.35 0.90 -7.15
N ILE A 123 18.27 0.59 -6.25
CA ILE A 123 19.69 0.93 -6.37
C ILE A 123 20.41 -0.36 -6.73
N LEU A 124 21.04 -0.36 -7.90
CA LEU A 124 21.74 -1.51 -8.44
C LEU A 124 23.20 -1.57 -7.96
N GLU A 125 23.77 -2.74 -8.04
CA GLU A 125 25.21 -2.93 -7.89
C GLU A 125 25.96 -2.43 -9.12
N ASP A 126 27.26 -2.19 -8.95
CA ASP A 126 28.11 -1.68 -10.03
C ASP A 126 28.17 -2.68 -11.18
N GLY A 127 27.85 -2.21 -12.38
CA GLY A 127 27.85 -3.02 -13.59
C GLY A 127 26.54 -3.74 -13.91
N VAL A 128 25.55 -3.72 -13.01
CA VAL A 128 24.22 -4.29 -13.23
C VAL A 128 23.32 -3.28 -13.93
N LYS A 129 22.55 -3.71 -14.91
CA LYS A 129 21.56 -2.87 -15.60
C LYS A 129 20.15 -3.23 -15.12
N LEU A 130 19.25 -2.26 -15.22
CA LEU A 130 17.84 -2.47 -14.85
C LEU A 130 17.21 -3.60 -15.66
N GLU A 131 17.53 -3.70 -16.93
CA GLU A 131 17.04 -4.73 -17.85
C GLU A 131 17.38 -6.17 -17.43
N ASP A 132 18.41 -6.32 -16.58
CA ASP A 132 18.86 -7.64 -16.08
C ASP A 132 18.00 -8.13 -14.92
N VAL A 133 17.30 -7.21 -14.23
CA VAL A 133 16.58 -7.50 -12.99
C VAL A 133 15.08 -7.19 -13.05
N ASP A 134 14.62 -6.31 -13.94
CA ASP A 134 13.25 -5.77 -13.99
C ASP A 134 12.18 -6.86 -14.02
N LYS A 135 12.33 -7.87 -14.87
CA LYS A 135 11.37 -8.98 -14.98
C LYS A 135 11.27 -9.84 -13.71
N LYS A 136 12.39 -10.02 -13.01
CA LYS A 136 12.39 -10.77 -11.74
C LYS A 136 11.70 -9.96 -10.64
N VAL A 137 11.94 -8.65 -10.62
CA VAL A 137 11.28 -7.74 -9.69
C VAL A 137 9.77 -7.74 -9.93
N GLU A 138 9.33 -7.60 -11.18
CA GLU A 138 7.92 -7.63 -11.57
C GLU A 138 7.25 -8.95 -11.13
N GLN A 139 7.86 -10.09 -11.42
CA GLN A 139 7.34 -11.40 -11.01
C GLN A 139 7.19 -11.55 -9.50
N ILE A 140 8.10 -10.99 -8.70
CA ILE A 140 7.99 -11.01 -7.26
C ILE A 140 6.85 -10.12 -6.79
N VAL A 141 6.74 -8.91 -7.34
CA VAL A 141 5.64 -7.97 -7.02
C VAL A 141 4.28 -8.60 -7.33
N ASP A 142 4.12 -9.16 -8.53
CA ASP A 142 2.86 -9.77 -8.97
C ASP A 142 2.48 -10.95 -8.08
N ARG A 143 3.41 -11.84 -7.76
CA ARG A 143 3.16 -12.96 -6.84
C ARG A 143 2.67 -12.49 -5.47
N TRP A 144 3.29 -11.45 -4.90
CA TRP A 144 2.87 -10.91 -3.62
C TRP A 144 1.48 -10.26 -3.67
N LEU A 145 1.11 -9.67 -4.80
CA LEU A 145 -0.22 -9.11 -5.01
C LEU A 145 -1.27 -10.22 -5.20
N GLU A 146 -0.96 -11.25 -5.98
CA GLU A 146 -1.85 -12.42 -6.17
C GLU A 146 -2.15 -13.13 -4.84
N ASP A 147 -1.14 -13.28 -3.98
CA ASP A 147 -1.25 -13.95 -2.69
C ASP A 147 -1.40 -12.98 -1.50
N ILE A 148 -1.99 -11.81 -1.71
CA ILE A 148 -2.01 -10.72 -0.70
C ILE A 148 -2.63 -11.16 0.63
N SER A 149 -3.49 -12.16 0.65
CA SER A 149 -4.09 -12.73 1.86
C SER A 149 -3.06 -13.28 2.85
N ILE A 150 -1.87 -13.66 2.38
CA ILE A 150 -0.77 -14.15 3.23
C ILE A 150 -0.31 -13.08 4.23
N ILE A 151 -0.46 -11.80 3.89
CA ILE A 151 -0.15 -10.69 4.80
C ILE A 151 -1.07 -10.75 6.02
N THR A 152 -2.37 -10.93 5.80
CA THR A 152 -3.35 -11.10 6.88
C THR A 152 -3.00 -12.28 7.77
N GLU A 153 -2.71 -13.43 7.16
CA GLU A 153 -2.35 -14.65 7.89
C GLU A 153 -1.08 -14.46 8.73
N ASN A 154 -0.05 -13.86 8.15
CA ASN A 154 1.21 -13.61 8.84
C ASN A 154 1.05 -12.65 10.02
N VAL A 155 0.22 -11.62 9.88
CA VAL A 155 -0.08 -10.69 10.97
C VAL A 155 -0.84 -11.40 12.09
N VAL A 156 -1.89 -12.16 11.77
CA VAL A 156 -2.71 -12.89 12.76
C VAL A 156 -1.88 -13.94 13.50
N GLN A 157 -0.94 -14.58 12.80
CA GLN A 157 -0.04 -15.58 13.39
C GLN A 157 1.17 -14.97 14.11
N GLY A 158 1.32 -13.64 14.11
CA GLY A 158 2.46 -12.96 14.72
C GLY A 158 3.80 -13.19 14.00
N LYS A 159 3.78 -13.61 12.73
CA LYS A 159 4.97 -13.85 11.93
C LYS A 159 5.58 -12.58 11.36
N THR A 160 4.75 -11.56 11.15
CA THR A 160 5.18 -10.27 10.63
C THR A 160 4.93 -9.17 11.66
N ARG A 161 5.94 -8.34 11.86
CA ARG A 161 5.84 -7.18 12.74
C ARG A 161 5.04 -6.06 12.06
N THR A 162 4.30 -5.30 12.87
CA THR A 162 3.57 -4.11 12.42
C THR A 162 4.34 -2.81 12.71
N PHE A 163 5.44 -2.92 13.41
CA PHE A 163 6.39 -1.83 13.72
C PHE A 163 7.75 -2.40 14.12
#